data_a0796c12b3b682028a4a6a4b8c98a89d
#
_entry.id   a0796c12b3b682028a4a6a4b8c98a89d
#
_cell.length_a   1.000
_cell.length_b   1.000
_cell.length_c   1.000
_cell.angle_alpha   90.00
_cell.angle_beta   90.00
_cell.angle_gamma   90.00
#
_symmetry.space_group_name_H-M   'P 1'
#
loop_
_entity.id
_entity.type
_entity.pdbx_description
1 polymer ?
#
loop_
_entity_poly.entity_id
_entity_poly.type
_entity_poly.pdbx_seq_one_letter_code
_entity_poly.pdbx_strand_id
1 'polypeptide(L)'
;QVDIIFDFINTFRKSSTIVLVDPVMGDNGRLYSAFSNETCKKVCSLARSADIITPNLTELCILTDTDFEELNSHCENDDFLERISDVAKSAFSHSEQKIVVTGIKKGNYLYNGVFTKQDCSFVKAECHGGSFSGTGDIFASIVFASVVNGESLVSAVKKAVSFIEKATADTAKEPYDRNDG
;
A
#
# COMPACT_ATOMS: atom_id res chain seq x y z
N GLN A 1 6.94 -19.86 3.03
CA GLN A 1 5.55 -19.39 3.06
C GLN A 1 5.15 -18.78 1.71
N VAL A 2 5.91 -17.83 1.16
CA VAL A 2 5.56 -17.15 -0.11
C VAL A 2 5.42 -18.14 -1.26
N ASP A 3 6.30 -19.13 -1.37
CA ASP A 3 6.24 -20.17 -2.41
C ASP A 3 4.94 -20.99 -2.30
N ILE A 4 4.51 -21.31 -1.07
CA ILE A 4 3.25 -22.05 -0.83
C ILE A 4 2.04 -21.21 -1.26
N ILE A 5 2.05 -19.91 -0.95
CA ILE A 5 0.99 -18.98 -1.37
C ILE A 5 0.94 -18.90 -2.90
N PHE A 6 2.10 -18.82 -3.54
CA PHE A 6 2.22 -18.77 -4.99
C PHE A 6 1.63 -20.03 -5.66
N ASP A 7 2.01 -21.20 -5.15
CA ASP A 7 1.49 -22.50 -5.63
C ASP A 7 -0.02 -22.61 -5.41
N PHE A 8 -0.52 -22.14 -4.26
CA PHE A 8 -1.95 -22.11 -3.96
C PHE A 8 -2.71 -21.23 -4.95
N ILE A 9 -2.23 -20.00 -5.18
CA ILE A 9 -2.86 -19.08 -6.15
C ILE A 9 -2.87 -19.72 -7.54
N ASN A 10 -1.74 -20.23 -8.01
CA ASN A 10 -1.63 -20.86 -9.33
C ASN A 10 -2.57 -22.07 -9.50
N THR A 11 -2.79 -22.83 -8.41
CA THR A 11 -3.62 -24.04 -8.44
C THR A 11 -5.11 -23.71 -8.43
N PHE A 12 -5.52 -22.70 -7.66
CA PHE A 12 -6.95 -22.46 -7.39
C PHE A 12 -7.51 -21.19 -8.05
N ARG A 13 -6.69 -20.32 -8.62
CA ARG A 13 -7.13 -19.10 -9.28
C ARG A 13 -8.04 -19.41 -10.47
N LYS A 14 -9.19 -18.76 -10.49
CA LYS A 14 -10.16 -18.76 -11.58
C LYS A 14 -10.20 -17.39 -12.24
N SER A 15 -10.87 -17.26 -13.38
CA SER A 15 -11.04 -15.98 -14.07
C SER A 15 -11.74 -14.88 -13.24
N SER A 16 -12.56 -15.30 -12.27
CA SER A 16 -13.26 -14.38 -11.35
C SER A 16 -12.53 -14.17 -10.02
N THR A 17 -11.38 -14.81 -9.81
CA THR A 17 -10.60 -14.65 -8.58
C THR A 17 -9.87 -13.33 -8.61
N ILE A 18 -10.02 -12.54 -7.56
CA ILE A 18 -9.24 -11.32 -7.33
C ILE A 18 -8.16 -11.63 -6.30
N VAL A 19 -6.92 -11.31 -6.63
CA VAL A 19 -5.77 -11.44 -5.74
C VAL A 19 -5.30 -10.06 -5.36
N LEU A 20 -5.40 -9.71 -4.08
CA LEU A 20 -4.76 -8.53 -3.51
C LEU A 20 -3.54 -8.97 -2.71
N VAL A 21 -2.42 -8.30 -2.91
CA VAL A 21 -1.19 -8.50 -2.14
C VAL A 21 -0.80 -7.20 -1.46
N ASP A 22 -0.73 -7.23 -0.14
CA ASP A 22 -0.04 -6.22 0.64
C ASP A 22 1.42 -6.67 0.78
N PRO A 23 2.37 -5.99 0.09
CA PRO A 23 3.73 -6.50 -0.05
C PRO A 23 4.61 -6.10 1.16
N VAL A 24 4.18 -6.48 2.36
CA VAL A 24 4.83 -6.12 3.62
C VAL A 24 6.31 -6.53 3.61
N MET A 25 7.22 -5.55 3.45
CA MET A 25 8.68 -5.77 3.40
C MET A 25 9.45 -4.77 4.26
N GLY A 26 8.94 -3.56 4.44
CA GLY A 26 9.66 -2.51 5.14
C GLY A 26 8.85 -1.23 5.30
N ASP A 27 9.40 -0.27 6.04
CA ASP A 27 8.82 1.06 6.24
C ASP A 27 9.92 2.11 6.45
N ASN A 28 9.62 3.39 6.16
CA ASN A 28 10.53 4.51 6.35
C ASN A 28 11.93 4.29 5.74
N GLY A 29 11.99 3.75 4.52
CA GLY A 29 13.23 3.48 3.77
C GLY A 29 14.00 2.25 4.25
N ARG A 30 13.48 1.45 5.18
CA ARG A 30 14.19 0.33 5.79
C ARG A 30 13.41 -0.97 5.67
N LEU A 31 14.12 -2.05 5.33
CA LEU A 31 13.55 -3.40 5.41
C LEU A 31 13.33 -3.79 6.87
N TYR A 32 12.27 -4.52 7.14
CA TYR A 32 12.08 -5.17 8.43
C TYR A 32 13.16 -6.23 8.66
N SER A 33 13.64 -6.35 9.89
CA SER A 33 14.74 -7.24 10.26
C SER A 33 14.50 -8.73 9.97
N ALA A 34 13.24 -9.13 9.86
CA ALA A 34 12.85 -10.50 9.51
C ALA A 34 12.98 -10.82 8.01
N PHE A 35 13.25 -9.81 7.16
CA PHE A 35 13.30 -9.99 5.71
C PHE A 35 14.72 -10.05 5.17
N SER A 36 15.05 -11.13 4.47
CA SER A 36 16.26 -11.23 3.64
C SER A 36 15.99 -10.69 2.24
N ASN A 37 17.04 -10.36 1.50
CA ASN A 37 16.93 -9.97 0.09
C ASN A 37 16.23 -11.05 -0.76
N GLU A 38 16.42 -12.33 -0.44
CA GLU A 38 15.74 -13.43 -1.12
C GLU A 38 14.23 -13.42 -0.84
N THR A 39 13.85 -13.21 0.43
CA THR A 39 12.43 -13.10 0.82
C THR A 39 11.76 -11.92 0.12
N CYS A 40 12.42 -10.75 0.08
CA CYS A 40 11.91 -9.58 -0.63
C CYS A 40 11.70 -9.87 -2.13
N LYS A 41 12.62 -10.53 -2.80
CA LYS A 41 12.45 -10.92 -4.21
C LYS A 41 11.23 -11.81 -4.42
N LYS A 42 10.96 -12.75 -3.50
CA LYS A 42 9.76 -13.60 -3.56
C LYS A 42 8.48 -12.81 -3.35
N VAL A 43 8.46 -11.89 -2.38
CA VAL A 43 7.31 -10.99 -2.15
C VAL A 43 7.07 -10.09 -3.38
N CYS A 44 8.13 -9.51 -3.95
CA CYS A 44 8.04 -8.75 -5.19
C CYS A 44 7.45 -9.58 -6.35
N SER A 45 7.85 -10.86 -6.48
CA SER A 45 7.30 -11.74 -7.51
C SER A 45 5.82 -12.03 -7.28
N LEU A 46 5.40 -12.21 -6.03
CA LEU A 46 3.99 -12.39 -5.66
C LEU A 46 3.18 -11.12 -5.97
N ALA A 47 3.68 -9.95 -5.57
CA ALA A 47 3.04 -8.66 -5.85
C ALA A 47 2.87 -8.42 -7.36
N ARG A 48 3.86 -8.80 -8.18
CA ARG A 48 3.76 -8.68 -9.65
C ARG A 48 2.68 -9.56 -10.27
N SER A 49 2.27 -10.65 -9.63
CA SER A 49 1.22 -11.55 -10.11
C SER A 49 -0.18 -11.17 -9.63
N ALA A 50 -0.30 -10.22 -8.71
CA ALA A 50 -1.55 -9.80 -8.11
C ALA A 50 -2.35 -8.84 -9.01
N ASP A 51 -3.67 -8.85 -8.85
CA ASP A 51 -4.59 -7.90 -9.50
C ASP A 51 -4.53 -6.52 -8.83
N ILE A 52 -4.31 -6.50 -7.52
CA ILE A 52 -4.20 -5.27 -6.71
C ILE A 52 -3.00 -5.42 -5.79
N ILE A 53 -2.20 -4.37 -5.66
CA ILE A 53 -1.15 -4.27 -4.65
C ILE A 53 -1.32 -2.99 -3.82
N THR A 54 -0.93 -3.06 -2.53
CA THR A 54 -1.10 -1.95 -1.57
C THR A 54 0.23 -1.49 -0.94
N PRO A 55 1.31 -1.28 -1.73
CA PRO A 55 2.61 -0.93 -1.16
C PRO A 55 2.56 0.43 -0.43
N ASN A 56 3.30 0.54 0.67
CA ASN A 56 3.74 1.83 1.18
C ASN A 56 4.86 2.42 0.30
N LEU A 57 5.32 3.64 0.59
CA LEU A 57 6.34 4.30 -0.25
C LEU A 57 7.68 3.53 -0.28
N THR A 58 8.08 2.91 0.84
CA THR A 58 9.30 2.07 0.90
C THR A 58 9.17 0.85 0.01
N GLU A 59 8.04 0.18 0.09
CA GLU A 59 7.75 -1.02 -0.69
C GLU A 59 7.61 -0.71 -2.18
N LEU A 60 7.01 0.43 -2.51
CA LEU A 60 6.99 0.92 -3.90
C LEU A 60 8.41 1.10 -4.44
N CYS A 61 9.31 1.73 -3.66
CA CYS A 61 10.71 1.90 -4.04
C CYS A 61 11.42 0.55 -4.23
N ILE A 62 11.16 -0.44 -3.37
CA ILE A 62 11.72 -1.79 -3.51
C ILE A 62 11.19 -2.48 -4.79
N LEU A 63 9.90 -2.35 -5.08
CA LEU A 63 9.27 -2.94 -6.27
C LEU A 63 9.80 -2.37 -7.58
N THR A 64 10.25 -1.11 -7.57
CA THR A 64 10.69 -0.35 -8.76
C THR A 64 12.20 -0.13 -8.83
N ASP A 65 12.96 -0.61 -7.84
CA ASP A 65 14.40 -0.33 -7.70
C ASP A 65 14.71 1.18 -7.67
N THR A 66 13.82 1.95 -7.03
CA THR A 66 13.96 3.40 -6.85
C THR A 66 14.62 3.70 -5.51
N ASP A 67 15.50 4.70 -5.45
CA ASP A 67 16.09 5.14 -4.20
C ASP A 67 15.05 5.88 -3.33
N PHE A 68 14.78 5.34 -2.14
CA PHE A 68 13.80 5.92 -1.21
C PHE A 68 14.23 7.30 -0.69
N GLU A 69 15.51 7.45 -0.34
CA GLU A 69 16.01 8.71 0.23
C GLU A 69 15.96 9.82 -0.82
N GLU A 70 16.33 9.52 -2.06
CA GLU A 70 16.21 10.45 -3.17
C GLU A 70 14.74 10.86 -3.38
N LEU A 71 13.83 9.91 -3.52
CA LEU A 71 12.41 10.20 -3.71
C LEU A 71 11.82 10.99 -2.54
N ASN A 72 12.09 10.56 -1.30
CA ASN A 72 11.54 11.18 -0.10
C ASN A 72 12.15 12.57 0.19
N SER A 73 13.33 12.88 -0.33
CA SER A 73 13.92 14.24 -0.22
C SER A 73 13.06 15.33 -0.85
N HIS A 74 12.14 14.95 -1.74
CA HIS A 74 11.21 15.85 -2.41
C HIS A 74 9.83 15.97 -1.71
N CYS A 75 9.66 15.40 -0.51
CA CYS A 75 8.34 15.30 0.16
C CYS A 75 7.64 16.65 0.42
N GLU A 76 8.39 17.73 0.53
CA GLU A 76 7.85 19.10 0.68
C GLU A 76 7.61 19.82 -0.67
N ASN A 77 8.08 19.28 -1.78
CA ASN A 77 7.95 19.90 -3.09
C ASN A 77 6.53 19.74 -3.66
N ASP A 78 6.10 20.69 -4.46
CA ASP A 78 4.76 20.66 -5.08
C ASP A 78 4.61 19.49 -6.05
N ASP A 79 5.67 19.07 -6.74
CA ASP A 79 5.70 17.97 -7.70
C ASP A 79 5.84 16.57 -7.07
N PHE A 80 5.90 16.46 -5.74
CA PHE A 80 6.16 15.20 -5.06
C PHE A 80 5.15 14.09 -5.42
N LEU A 81 3.85 14.41 -5.43
CA LEU A 81 2.83 13.43 -5.80
C LEU A 81 2.91 13.04 -7.28
N GLU A 82 3.35 13.91 -8.16
CA GLU A 82 3.61 13.61 -9.56
C GLU A 82 4.78 12.63 -9.71
N ARG A 83 5.88 12.87 -9.01
CA ARG A 83 7.03 11.94 -8.95
C ARG A 83 6.61 10.55 -8.47
N ILE A 84 5.81 10.47 -7.40
CA ILE A 84 5.26 9.19 -6.92
C ILE A 84 4.40 8.53 -7.99
N SER A 85 3.60 9.31 -8.72
CA SER A 85 2.79 8.78 -9.83
C SER A 85 3.65 8.13 -10.92
N ASP A 86 4.78 8.74 -11.26
CA ASP A 86 5.68 8.21 -12.27
C ASP A 86 6.38 6.93 -11.79
N VAL A 87 6.80 6.88 -10.52
CA VAL A 87 7.34 5.66 -9.92
C VAL A 87 6.27 4.57 -9.87
N ALA A 88 5.04 4.89 -9.43
CA ALA A 88 3.94 3.92 -9.40
C ALA A 88 3.60 3.35 -10.79
N LYS A 89 3.63 4.19 -11.84
CA LYS A 89 3.44 3.75 -13.23
C LYS A 89 4.50 2.73 -13.67
N SER A 90 5.73 2.85 -13.19
CA SER A 90 6.81 1.90 -13.49
C SER A 90 6.64 0.55 -12.79
N ALA A 91 5.88 0.49 -11.69
CA ALA A 91 5.63 -0.72 -10.92
C ALA A 91 4.63 -1.69 -11.57
N PHE A 92 3.84 -1.25 -12.54
CA PHE A 92 2.85 -2.11 -13.19
C PHE A 92 3.48 -3.29 -13.92
N SER A 93 3.07 -4.49 -13.56
CA SER A 93 3.54 -5.74 -14.17
C SER A 93 2.65 -6.24 -15.32
N HIS A 94 1.37 -5.84 -15.34
CA HIS A 94 0.43 -6.17 -16.42
C HIS A 94 -0.67 -5.08 -16.54
N SER A 95 -1.42 -5.10 -17.65
CA SER A 95 -2.37 -4.04 -18.01
C SER A 95 -3.52 -3.85 -17.02
N GLU A 96 -3.99 -4.95 -16.42
CA GLU A 96 -5.16 -4.96 -15.54
C GLU A 96 -4.79 -4.72 -14.07
N GLN A 97 -3.51 -4.70 -13.74
CA GLN A 97 -3.04 -4.48 -12.36
C GLN A 97 -3.45 -3.09 -11.87
N LYS A 98 -3.78 -3.01 -10.60
CA LYS A 98 -4.09 -1.76 -9.89
C LYS A 98 -3.14 -1.62 -8.72
N ILE A 99 -2.71 -0.39 -8.46
CA ILE A 99 -1.74 -0.10 -7.39
C ILE A 99 -2.36 0.94 -6.47
N VAL A 100 -2.28 0.69 -5.17
CA VAL A 100 -2.66 1.68 -4.15
C VAL A 100 -1.41 1.95 -3.31
N VAL A 101 -0.77 3.09 -3.53
CA VAL A 101 0.38 3.50 -2.71
C VAL A 101 -0.14 4.15 -1.45
N THR A 102 0.17 3.55 -0.29
CA THR A 102 -0.38 3.94 1.01
C THR A 102 0.58 4.84 1.79
N GLY A 103 0.03 5.68 2.67
CA GLY A 103 0.79 6.39 3.70
C GLY A 103 1.78 7.43 3.18
N ILE A 104 1.55 8.02 2.01
CA ILE A 104 2.42 9.07 1.44
C ILE A 104 2.29 10.33 2.29
N LYS A 105 3.34 10.66 3.04
CA LYS A 105 3.35 11.86 3.89
C LYS A 105 3.79 13.08 3.09
N LYS A 106 2.94 14.12 3.09
CA LYS A 106 3.27 15.44 2.52
C LYS A 106 2.72 16.53 3.43
N GLY A 107 3.60 17.33 4.04
CA GLY A 107 3.25 18.30 5.06
C GLY A 107 2.49 17.64 6.23
N ASN A 108 1.33 18.19 6.58
CA ASN A 108 0.48 17.69 7.67
C ASN A 108 -0.54 16.62 7.26
N TYR A 109 -0.42 16.09 6.05
CA TYR A 109 -1.40 15.17 5.49
C TYR A 109 -0.77 13.85 5.06
N LEU A 110 -1.59 12.81 5.08
CA LEU A 110 -1.30 11.54 4.42
C LEU A 110 -2.10 11.45 3.12
N TYR A 111 -1.48 10.94 2.09
CA TYR A 111 -2.13 10.66 0.83
C TYR A 111 -2.06 9.16 0.51
N ASN A 112 -3.12 8.65 -0.10
CA ASN A 112 -3.13 7.30 -0.64
C ASN A 112 -3.37 7.44 -2.14
N GLY A 113 -2.38 7.05 -2.94
CA GLY A 113 -2.43 7.13 -4.40
C GLY A 113 -3.10 5.90 -4.99
N VAL A 114 -4.09 6.08 -5.84
CA VAL A 114 -4.78 5.01 -6.55
C VAL A 114 -4.42 5.10 -8.03
N PHE A 115 -3.80 4.05 -8.55
CA PHE A 115 -3.27 4.02 -9.90
C PHE A 115 -3.84 2.84 -10.69
N THR A 116 -4.27 3.15 -11.91
CA THR A 116 -4.54 2.20 -12.98
C THR A 116 -3.66 2.55 -14.17
N LYS A 117 -3.66 1.74 -15.23
CA LYS A 117 -2.93 2.10 -16.47
C LYS A 117 -3.44 3.39 -17.12
N GLN A 118 -4.72 3.74 -16.90
CA GLN A 118 -5.39 4.88 -17.54
C GLN A 118 -5.44 6.11 -16.64
N ASP A 119 -5.66 5.91 -15.34
CA ASP A 119 -5.99 6.97 -14.41
C ASP A 119 -5.14 6.93 -13.14
N CYS A 120 -4.96 8.10 -12.53
CA CYS A 120 -4.45 8.22 -11.18
C CYS A 120 -5.30 9.18 -10.35
N SER A 121 -5.39 8.92 -9.07
CA SER A 121 -6.05 9.82 -8.11
C SER A 121 -5.42 9.68 -6.73
N PHE A 122 -5.54 10.73 -5.92
CA PHE A 122 -5.06 10.72 -4.54
C PHE A 122 -6.21 10.95 -3.57
N VAL A 123 -6.27 10.11 -2.55
CA VAL A 123 -7.20 10.26 -1.42
C VAL A 123 -6.41 10.82 -0.25
N LYS A 124 -6.76 12.02 0.17
CA LYS A 124 -6.13 12.75 1.27
C LYS A 124 -6.73 12.33 2.59
N ALA A 125 -5.90 12.17 3.61
CA ALA A 125 -6.25 11.88 4.99
C ALA A 125 -5.60 12.89 5.94
N GLU A 126 -6.24 13.16 7.06
CA GLU A 126 -5.63 13.92 8.15
C GLU A 126 -4.71 13.02 8.98
N CYS A 127 -3.57 13.55 9.41
CA CYS A 127 -2.64 12.84 10.26
C CYS A 127 -3.00 13.07 11.74
N HIS A 128 -3.68 12.14 12.36
CA HIS A 128 -4.02 12.20 13.79
C HIS A 128 -2.94 11.53 14.66
N GLY A 129 -1.75 12.09 14.63
CA GLY A 129 -0.66 11.80 15.56
C GLY A 129 -0.18 10.34 15.62
N GLY A 130 1.03 10.07 15.20
CA GLY A 130 1.74 8.81 15.43
C GLY A 130 1.47 7.73 14.38
N SER A 131 2.27 6.66 14.47
CA SER A 131 2.11 5.42 13.70
C SER A 131 1.42 4.39 14.59
N PHE A 132 0.40 3.72 14.09
CA PHE A 132 -0.30 2.63 14.77
C PHE A 132 -0.06 1.33 14.00
N SER A 133 0.35 0.27 14.72
CA SER A 133 0.55 -1.05 14.12
C SER A 133 -0.77 -1.61 13.61
N GLY A 134 -0.74 -2.38 12.49
CA GLY A 134 -1.91 -3.05 11.93
C GLY A 134 -2.81 -2.17 11.05
N THR A 135 -2.56 -0.87 10.94
CA THR A 135 -3.38 0.00 10.06
C THR A 135 -3.28 -0.39 8.59
N GLY A 136 -2.12 -0.89 8.13
CA GLY A 136 -1.93 -1.43 6.77
C GLY A 136 -2.82 -2.64 6.51
N ASP A 137 -2.81 -3.62 7.42
CA ASP A 137 -3.63 -4.84 7.32
C ASP A 137 -5.12 -4.52 7.26
N ILE A 138 -5.58 -3.60 8.13
CA ILE A 138 -6.97 -3.13 8.14
C ILE A 138 -7.30 -2.41 6.83
N PHE A 139 -6.41 -1.54 6.36
CA PHE A 139 -6.58 -0.82 5.09
C PHE A 139 -6.74 -1.78 3.92
N ALA A 140 -5.80 -2.71 3.74
CA ALA A 140 -5.82 -3.70 2.68
C ALA A 140 -7.08 -4.59 2.75
N SER A 141 -7.50 -4.99 3.97
CA SER A 141 -8.70 -5.79 4.19
C SER A 141 -9.98 -5.06 3.78
N ILE A 142 -10.13 -3.77 4.15
CA ILE A 142 -11.29 -2.95 3.77
C ILE A 142 -11.33 -2.73 2.26
N VAL A 143 -10.17 -2.42 1.65
CA VAL A 143 -10.06 -2.24 0.21
C VAL A 143 -10.46 -3.53 -0.51
N PHE A 144 -9.92 -4.67 -0.09
CA PHE A 144 -10.22 -5.97 -0.70
C PHE A 144 -11.71 -6.32 -0.59
N ALA A 145 -12.28 -6.22 0.63
CA ALA A 145 -13.70 -6.52 0.86
C ALA A 145 -14.62 -5.63 0.01
N SER A 146 -14.31 -4.34 -0.09
CA SER A 146 -15.09 -3.38 -0.89
C SER A 146 -15.04 -3.72 -2.38
N VAL A 147 -13.85 -4.03 -2.91
CA VAL A 147 -13.69 -4.39 -4.33
C VAL A 147 -14.40 -5.69 -4.67
N VAL A 148 -14.30 -6.70 -3.81
CA VAL A 148 -15.02 -7.99 -4.00
C VAL A 148 -16.54 -7.78 -3.99
N ASN A 149 -17.04 -6.80 -3.23
CA ASN A 149 -18.45 -6.42 -3.23
C ASN A 149 -18.85 -5.48 -4.40
N GLY A 150 -17.95 -5.24 -5.37
CA GLY A 150 -18.25 -4.49 -6.59
C GLY A 150 -18.07 -2.98 -6.49
N GLU A 151 -17.49 -2.46 -5.40
CA GLU A 151 -17.17 -1.05 -5.30
C GLU A 151 -15.97 -0.68 -6.20
N SER A 152 -15.92 0.57 -6.67
CA SER A 152 -14.73 1.08 -7.37
C SER A 152 -13.54 1.15 -6.41
N LEU A 153 -12.31 0.97 -6.93
CA LEU A 153 -11.10 1.03 -6.10
C LEU A 153 -10.95 2.36 -5.36
N VAL A 154 -11.29 3.47 -6.01
CA VAL A 154 -11.25 4.80 -5.36
C VAL A 154 -12.25 4.89 -4.21
N SER A 155 -13.47 4.34 -4.37
CA SER A 155 -14.47 4.27 -3.30
C SER A 155 -13.98 3.42 -2.12
N ALA A 156 -13.40 2.26 -2.44
CA ALA A 156 -12.83 1.34 -1.45
C ALA A 156 -11.72 2.01 -0.63
N VAL A 157 -10.81 2.73 -1.28
CA VAL A 157 -9.72 3.48 -0.63
C VAL A 157 -10.28 4.60 0.25
N LYS A 158 -11.26 5.38 -0.23
CA LYS A 158 -11.91 6.42 0.59
C LYS A 158 -12.55 5.83 1.85
N LYS A 159 -13.19 4.67 1.74
CA LYS A 159 -13.81 3.96 2.86
C LYS A 159 -12.75 3.50 3.88
N ALA A 160 -11.66 2.91 3.41
CA ALA A 160 -10.55 2.48 4.26
C ALA A 160 -9.90 3.67 4.99
N VAL A 161 -9.62 4.77 4.28
CA VAL A 161 -9.10 6.01 4.85
C VAL A 161 -10.02 6.53 5.94
N SER A 162 -11.31 6.71 5.66
CA SER A 162 -12.29 7.23 6.64
C SER A 162 -12.40 6.34 7.89
N PHE A 163 -12.32 5.02 7.72
CA PHE A 163 -12.33 4.09 8.86
C PHE A 163 -11.08 4.26 9.73
N ILE A 164 -9.89 4.30 9.11
CA ILE A 164 -8.62 4.43 9.83
C ILE A 164 -8.50 5.79 10.52
N GLU A 165 -8.87 6.89 9.85
CA GLU A 165 -8.89 8.22 10.46
C GLU A 165 -9.72 8.23 11.76
N LYS A 166 -10.91 7.62 11.72
CA LYS A 166 -11.80 7.53 12.88
C LYS A 166 -11.20 6.69 13.99
N ALA A 167 -10.69 5.50 13.65
CA ALA A 167 -10.08 4.58 14.61
C ALA A 167 -8.84 5.20 15.27
N THR A 168 -7.94 5.82 14.49
CA THR A 168 -6.73 6.45 15.02
C THR A 168 -7.04 7.70 15.84
N ALA A 169 -8.04 8.50 15.44
CA ALA A 169 -8.50 9.66 16.21
C ALA A 169 -9.10 9.26 17.56
N ASP A 170 -9.80 8.14 17.62
CA ASP A 170 -10.36 7.61 18.87
C ASP A 170 -9.27 7.02 19.75
N THR A 171 -8.36 6.22 19.20
CA THR A 171 -7.22 5.64 19.93
C THR A 171 -6.28 6.73 20.49
N ALA A 172 -6.07 7.82 19.76
CA ALA A 172 -5.22 8.93 20.20
C ALA A 172 -5.74 9.66 21.46
N LYS A 173 -7.00 9.48 21.82
CA LYS A 173 -7.63 10.06 23.03
C LYS A 173 -7.42 9.19 24.27
N GLU A 174 -7.06 7.92 24.08
CA GLU A 174 -6.93 6.96 25.16
C GLU A 174 -5.46 6.83 25.60
N PRO A 175 -5.18 6.61 26.91
CA PRO A 175 -3.83 6.53 27.44
C PRO A 175 -3.17 5.14 27.22
N TYR A 176 -3.48 4.46 26.13
CA TYR A 176 -2.89 3.15 25.82
C TYR A 176 -1.50 3.26 25.21
N ASP A 177 -0.65 2.24 25.50
CA ASP A 177 0.60 2.06 24.76
C ASP A 177 0.27 1.76 23.27
N ARG A 178 1.04 2.38 22.37
CA ARG A 178 0.86 2.22 20.91
C ARG A 178 0.99 0.78 20.41
N ASN A 179 1.52 -0.10 21.24
CA ASN A 179 1.72 -1.52 20.94
C ASN A 179 0.64 -2.44 21.54
N ASP A 180 -0.33 -1.88 22.27
CA ASP A 180 -1.41 -2.63 22.92
C ASP A 180 -2.70 -2.71 22.06
N GLY A 181 -2.63 -2.27 20.78
CA GLY A 181 -3.76 -2.19 19.85
C GLY A 181 -3.94 -3.40 18.97
#